data_be34944b400329a215e024a5f2aad87b
#
_entry.id   be34944b400329a215e024a5f2aad87b
#
_cell.length_a   1.000
_cell.length_b   1.000
_cell.length_c   1.000
_cell.angle_alpha   90.00
_cell.angle_beta   90.00
_cell.angle_gamma   90.00
#
_symmetry.space_group_name_H-M   'P 1'
#
loop_
_entity.id
_entity.type
_entity.pdbx_description
1 polymer ?
#
loop_
_entity_poly.entity_id
_entity_poly.type
_entity_poly.pdbx_seq_one_letter_code
_entity_poly.pdbx_strand_id
1 'polypeptide(L)'
;MFSSEADRQRESGDLVTEVPLSELHPFVNHPFEVRDDEDMQKLVDSIKENGVLTNLTVRPRAEGGYEIISGHRRFHAAQLAGLDKIKVQVRDVDDDQAIIDMVDANIQREHISPMEKARAYAMKLEAISHQGERRQETSNQVGWKLESAHEVGQQAGDSGTQVRRYVRLNSLVPDLQKKVDSGTLKFNPAVELSYLTPDEQQSFLDYAEAQDCTPSLSQAQKLKAASKEGNLTLDKLEEIMLAQKPSVAPREPVLNINVSKVAQYFPTGCTKQQMENRILKILESYFRQIAHEQAHEEER
;
A
#
# COMPACT_ATOMS: atom_id res chain seq x y z
N MET A 1 44.25 -20.21 6.00
CA MET A 1 43.23 -21.27 5.96
C MET A 1 42.01 -20.67 5.30
N PHE A 2 41.62 -21.14 4.12
CA PHE A 2 40.40 -20.71 3.49
C PHE A 2 39.27 -21.55 4.05
N SER A 3 38.34 -20.94 4.80
CA SER A 3 37.14 -21.64 5.24
C SER A 3 36.30 -21.97 4.00
N SER A 4 35.82 -23.21 3.91
CA SER A 4 34.99 -23.66 2.81
C SER A 4 33.65 -22.93 2.83
N GLU A 5 32.95 -22.85 1.69
CA GLU A 5 31.62 -22.26 1.60
C GLU A 5 30.63 -22.91 2.57
N ALA A 6 30.82 -24.24 2.83
CA ALA A 6 30.09 -24.99 3.84
C ALA A 6 30.41 -24.56 5.29
N ASP A 7 31.65 -24.12 5.57
CA ASP A 7 32.01 -23.62 6.91
C ASP A 7 31.45 -22.20 7.15
N ARG A 8 31.41 -21.33 6.12
CA ARG A 8 30.75 -20.04 6.19
C ARG A 8 29.23 -20.13 6.34
N GLN A 9 28.61 -21.14 5.72
CA GLN A 9 27.19 -21.44 5.90
C GLN A 9 26.86 -21.97 7.28
N ARG A 10 27.78 -22.72 7.92
CA ARG A 10 27.63 -23.14 9.32
C ARG A 10 27.84 -22.02 10.32
N GLU A 11 28.73 -21.08 10.03
CA GLU A 11 28.94 -19.88 10.87
C GLU A 11 27.80 -18.87 10.77
N SER A 12 27.05 -18.84 9.64
CA SER A 12 25.84 -17.99 9.49
C SER A 12 24.59 -18.58 10.13
N GLY A 13 24.65 -19.82 10.65
CA GLY A 13 23.48 -20.50 11.23
C GLY A 13 22.43 -20.97 10.22
N ASP A 14 22.67 -20.80 8.92
CA ASP A 14 21.72 -21.11 7.84
C ASP A 14 21.99 -22.50 7.26
N LEU A 15 21.29 -23.50 7.77
CA LEU A 15 21.40 -24.87 7.29
C LEU A 15 20.51 -25.12 6.07
N VAL A 16 21.11 -25.40 4.91
CA VAL A 16 20.37 -25.85 3.74
C VAL A 16 20.16 -27.34 3.79
N THR A 17 18.90 -27.78 3.79
CA THR A 17 18.54 -29.21 3.81
C THR A 17 17.40 -29.48 2.84
N GLU A 18 17.24 -30.77 2.49
CA GLU A 18 16.11 -31.23 1.67
C GLU A 18 15.03 -31.80 2.59
N VAL A 19 13.82 -31.28 2.49
CA VAL A 19 12.68 -31.59 3.38
C VAL A 19 11.50 -32.08 2.54
N PRO A 20 10.78 -33.13 2.98
CA PRO A 20 9.51 -33.53 2.38
C PRO A 20 8.49 -32.39 2.44
N LEU A 21 7.69 -32.23 1.38
CA LEU A 21 6.64 -31.21 1.38
C LEU A 21 5.60 -31.43 2.48
N SER A 22 5.40 -32.67 2.90
CA SER A 22 4.49 -33.04 4.01
C SER A 22 4.92 -32.51 5.38
N GLU A 23 6.21 -32.15 5.55
CA GLU A 23 6.73 -31.55 6.79
C GLU A 23 6.74 -30.03 6.76
N LEU A 24 6.32 -29.41 5.64
CA LEU A 24 6.27 -27.97 5.47
C LEU A 24 4.86 -27.46 5.74
N HIS A 25 4.75 -26.47 6.61
CA HIS A 25 3.49 -25.86 7.00
C HIS A 25 3.48 -24.36 6.64
N PRO A 26 2.38 -23.85 6.05
CA PRO A 26 2.24 -22.42 5.81
C PRO A 26 2.34 -21.62 7.10
N PHE A 27 2.81 -20.38 7.01
CA PHE A 27 2.84 -19.43 8.12
C PHE A 27 1.42 -19.16 8.64
N VAL A 28 1.24 -19.21 9.95
CA VAL A 28 -0.07 -18.93 10.58
C VAL A 28 -0.47 -17.46 10.31
N ASN A 29 -1.71 -17.25 9.86
CA ASN A 29 -2.24 -15.92 9.51
C ASN A 29 -1.41 -15.18 8.45
N HIS A 30 -0.84 -15.91 7.48
CA HIS A 30 -0.09 -15.31 6.38
C HIS A 30 -0.90 -14.22 5.66
N PRO A 31 -0.45 -12.94 5.64
CA PRO A 31 -1.26 -11.83 5.16
C PRO A 31 -1.39 -11.76 3.63
N PHE A 32 -0.49 -12.44 2.90
CA PHE A 32 -0.41 -12.41 1.45
C PHE A 32 -1.07 -13.65 0.85
N GLU A 33 -1.94 -13.44 -0.12
CA GLU A 33 -2.66 -14.50 -0.79
C GLU A 33 -1.77 -15.25 -1.80
N VAL A 34 -1.90 -16.57 -1.85
CA VAL A 34 -1.32 -17.40 -2.91
C VAL A 34 -2.45 -17.68 -3.91
N ARG A 35 -2.37 -17.08 -5.09
CA ARG A 35 -3.40 -17.19 -6.13
C ARG A 35 -2.97 -18.16 -7.21
N ASP A 36 -3.92 -18.94 -7.73
CA ASP A 36 -3.76 -19.81 -8.88
C ASP A 36 -4.04 -19.01 -10.17
N ASP A 37 -3.11 -18.13 -10.51
CA ASP A 37 -3.13 -17.28 -11.69
C ASP A 37 -2.20 -17.82 -12.80
N GLU A 38 -2.17 -17.16 -13.95
CA GLU A 38 -1.29 -17.53 -15.07
C GLU A 38 0.20 -17.53 -14.67
N ASP A 39 0.61 -16.65 -13.76
CA ASP A 39 1.99 -16.60 -13.28
C ASP A 39 2.31 -17.76 -12.33
N MET A 40 1.30 -18.29 -11.62
CA MET A 40 1.46 -19.54 -10.87
C MET A 40 1.64 -20.71 -11.82
N GLN A 41 0.88 -20.78 -12.92
CA GLN A 41 1.04 -21.85 -13.90
C GLN A 41 2.43 -21.83 -14.55
N LYS A 42 2.94 -20.67 -14.94
CA LYS A 42 4.33 -20.52 -15.44
C LYS A 42 5.37 -20.98 -14.42
N LEU A 43 5.14 -20.66 -13.14
CA LEU A 43 6.02 -21.10 -12.05
C LEU A 43 6.00 -22.63 -11.88
N VAL A 44 4.82 -23.24 -11.96
CA VAL A 44 4.66 -24.71 -11.93
C VAL A 44 5.42 -25.36 -13.08
N ASP A 45 5.27 -24.85 -14.29
CA ASP A 45 5.93 -25.40 -15.48
C ASP A 45 7.46 -25.25 -15.38
N SER A 46 7.95 -24.10 -14.91
CA SER A 46 9.38 -23.88 -14.63
C SER A 46 9.93 -24.85 -13.58
N ILE A 47 9.15 -25.12 -12.52
CA ILE A 47 9.54 -26.05 -11.44
C ILE A 47 9.57 -27.48 -11.95
N LYS A 48 8.67 -27.90 -12.84
CA LYS A 48 8.70 -29.23 -13.47
C LYS A 48 9.95 -29.45 -14.33
N GLU A 49 10.39 -28.40 -15.03
CA GLU A 49 11.56 -28.48 -15.92
C GLU A 49 12.88 -28.36 -15.19
N ASN A 50 13.00 -27.43 -14.24
CA ASN A 50 14.26 -27.00 -13.66
C ASN A 50 14.38 -27.30 -12.15
N GLY A 51 13.31 -27.77 -11.53
CA GLY A 51 13.21 -27.85 -10.09
C GLY A 51 13.07 -26.46 -9.44
N VAL A 52 13.15 -26.41 -8.12
CA VAL A 52 13.09 -25.15 -7.36
C VAL A 52 14.49 -24.56 -7.25
N LEU A 53 14.75 -23.50 -8.02
CA LEU A 53 16.08 -22.87 -8.12
C LEU A 53 16.48 -22.07 -6.87
N THR A 54 15.51 -21.51 -6.16
CA THR A 54 15.76 -20.70 -4.95
C THR A 54 15.13 -21.40 -3.75
N ASN A 55 15.92 -21.68 -2.70
CA ASN A 55 15.45 -22.34 -1.50
C ASN A 55 14.31 -21.57 -0.82
N LEU A 56 13.41 -22.31 -0.16
CA LEU A 56 12.46 -21.70 0.78
C LEU A 56 13.19 -21.36 2.07
N THR A 57 12.73 -20.31 2.76
CA THR A 57 13.19 -20.03 4.13
C THR A 57 12.15 -20.56 5.11
N VAL A 58 12.60 -21.37 6.07
CA VAL A 58 11.74 -22.04 7.04
C VAL A 58 12.33 -21.95 8.45
N ARG A 59 11.50 -22.17 9.46
CA ARG A 59 11.94 -22.36 10.86
C ARG A 59 11.39 -23.67 11.44
N PRO A 60 12.05 -24.27 12.44
CA PRO A 60 11.53 -25.43 13.15
C PRO A 60 10.22 -25.08 13.90
N ARG A 61 9.28 -26.03 13.96
CA ARG A 61 8.07 -25.95 14.78
C ARG A 61 8.19 -26.80 16.03
N ALA A 62 7.61 -26.34 17.12
CA ALA A 62 7.56 -27.10 18.38
C ALA A 62 6.82 -28.45 18.24
N GLU A 63 5.81 -28.50 17.35
CA GLU A 63 4.99 -29.68 17.06
C GLU A 63 5.62 -30.65 16.04
N GLY A 64 6.81 -30.33 15.55
CA GLY A 64 7.52 -31.04 14.50
C GLY A 64 7.29 -30.45 13.11
N GLY A 65 8.19 -30.76 12.18
CA GLY A 65 8.24 -30.15 10.85
C GLY A 65 8.73 -28.71 10.88
N TYR A 66 8.43 -27.98 9.81
CA TYR A 66 8.91 -26.63 9.59
C TYR A 66 7.79 -25.67 9.18
N GLU A 67 7.84 -24.45 9.65
CA GLU A 67 6.98 -23.36 9.21
C GLU A 67 7.67 -22.51 8.15
N ILE A 68 6.96 -22.20 7.06
CA ILE A 68 7.49 -21.44 5.92
C ILE A 68 7.46 -19.95 6.25
N ILE A 69 8.63 -19.31 6.32
CA ILE A 69 8.76 -17.86 6.46
C ILE A 69 8.68 -17.18 5.09
N SER A 70 9.39 -17.74 4.09
CA SER A 70 9.40 -17.19 2.72
C SER A 70 9.37 -18.28 1.67
N GLY A 71 8.64 -18.03 0.58
CA GLY A 71 8.53 -18.95 -0.55
C GLY A 71 7.20 -19.69 -0.65
N HIS A 72 6.12 -19.20 -0.05
CA HIS A 72 4.78 -19.81 -0.10
C HIS A 72 4.30 -20.11 -1.54
N ARG A 73 4.54 -19.20 -2.51
CA ARG A 73 4.20 -19.45 -3.93
C ARG A 73 5.02 -20.61 -4.51
N ARG A 74 6.31 -20.70 -4.17
CA ARG A 74 7.18 -21.82 -4.62
C ARG A 74 6.77 -23.13 -3.98
N PHE A 75 6.40 -23.13 -2.71
CA PHE A 75 5.85 -24.29 -2.01
C PHE A 75 4.57 -24.78 -2.70
N HIS A 76 3.62 -23.89 -2.93
CA HIS A 76 2.36 -24.23 -3.60
C HIS A 76 2.59 -24.74 -5.04
N ALA A 77 3.45 -24.07 -5.80
CA ALA A 77 3.80 -24.52 -7.14
C ALA A 77 4.53 -25.88 -7.14
N ALA A 78 5.37 -26.17 -6.14
CA ALA A 78 6.03 -27.47 -5.98
C ALA A 78 5.01 -28.60 -5.67
N GLN A 79 3.97 -28.31 -4.88
CA GLN A 79 2.86 -29.24 -4.65
C GLN A 79 2.09 -29.53 -5.96
N LEU A 80 1.75 -28.48 -6.73
CA LEU A 80 1.07 -28.61 -8.04
C LEU A 80 1.96 -29.32 -9.08
N ALA A 81 3.27 -29.15 -9.00
CA ALA A 81 4.24 -29.84 -9.85
C ALA A 81 4.44 -31.32 -9.49
N GLY A 82 3.95 -31.76 -8.31
CA GLY A 82 4.06 -33.13 -7.83
C GLY A 82 5.45 -33.49 -7.28
N LEU A 83 6.20 -32.54 -6.72
CA LEU A 83 7.47 -32.82 -6.05
C LEU A 83 7.21 -33.44 -4.67
N ASP A 84 8.03 -34.41 -4.29
CA ASP A 84 7.98 -35.02 -2.96
C ASP A 84 8.78 -34.22 -1.92
N LYS A 85 9.88 -33.61 -2.36
CA LYS A 85 10.84 -32.89 -1.52
C LYS A 85 11.28 -31.57 -2.14
N ILE A 86 11.73 -30.66 -1.27
CA ILE A 86 12.22 -29.34 -1.69
C ILE A 86 13.40 -28.91 -0.81
N LYS A 87 14.33 -28.15 -1.37
CA LYS A 87 15.43 -27.54 -0.62
C LYS A 87 14.94 -26.34 0.18
N VAL A 88 15.28 -26.33 1.47
CA VAL A 88 14.94 -25.26 2.40
C VAL A 88 16.18 -24.74 3.11
N GLN A 89 16.18 -23.49 3.45
CA GLN A 89 17.12 -22.83 4.33
C GLN A 89 16.47 -22.72 5.70
N VAL A 90 17.01 -23.44 6.67
CA VAL A 90 16.47 -23.45 8.04
C VAL A 90 17.09 -22.31 8.83
N ARG A 91 16.25 -21.45 9.40
CA ARG A 91 16.65 -20.35 10.29
C ARG A 91 16.05 -20.58 11.67
N ASP A 92 16.86 -20.43 12.70
CA ASP A 92 16.40 -20.47 14.09
C ASP A 92 16.05 -19.04 14.54
N VAL A 93 14.77 -18.68 14.41
CA VAL A 93 14.25 -17.34 14.73
C VAL A 93 12.98 -17.45 15.55
N ASP A 94 12.77 -16.49 16.45
CA ASP A 94 11.54 -16.39 17.23
C ASP A 94 10.34 -15.93 16.39
N ASP A 95 9.15 -15.91 17.00
CA ASP A 95 7.90 -15.56 16.31
C ASP A 95 7.93 -14.14 15.75
N ASP A 96 8.42 -13.18 16.52
CA ASP A 96 8.46 -11.78 16.10
C ASP A 96 9.42 -11.57 14.92
N GLN A 97 10.61 -12.20 14.97
CA GLN A 97 11.57 -12.11 13.87
C GLN A 97 11.08 -12.85 12.63
N ALA A 98 10.38 -13.96 12.79
CA ALA A 98 9.79 -14.68 11.66
C ALA A 98 8.70 -13.85 10.95
N ILE A 99 7.87 -13.10 11.71
CA ILE A 99 6.89 -12.17 11.15
C ILE A 99 7.59 -11.05 10.38
N ILE A 100 8.62 -10.44 10.95
CA ILE A 100 9.39 -9.36 10.32
C ILE A 100 9.99 -9.86 9.00
N ASP A 101 10.69 -10.99 9.03
CA ASP A 101 11.33 -11.58 7.86
C ASP A 101 10.30 -11.93 6.76
N MET A 102 9.15 -12.48 7.14
CA MET A 102 8.06 -12.84 6.23
C MET A 102 7.47 -11.60 5.55
N VAL A 103 7.21 -10.53 6.31
CA VAL A 103 6.67 -9.28 5.74
C VAL A 103 7.71 -8.64 4.82
N ASP A 104 8.98 -8.56 5.23
CA ASP A 104 10.05 -7.92 4.44
C ASP A 104 10.30 -8.66 3.12
N ALA A 105 10.21 -9.97 3.11
CA ALA A 105 10.34 -10.79 1.90
C ALA A 105 9.21 -10.56 0.88
N ASN A 106 8.08 -9.98 1.29
CA ASN A 106 6.88 -9.88 0.46
C ASN A 106 6.44 -8.44 0.17
N ILE A 107 6.77 -7.47 1.03
CA ILE A 107 6.23 -6.09 0.96
C ILE A 107 6.66 -5.32 -0.30
N GLN A 108 7.71 -5.77 -1.00
CA GLN A 108 8.22 -5.15 -2.22
C GLN A 108 7.67 -5.78 -3.50
N ARG A 109 6.69 -6.70 -3.41
CA ARG A 109 6.05 -7.28 -4.61
C ARG A 109 5.28 -6.19 -5.38
N GLU A 110 5.29 -6.26 -6.71
CA GLU A 110 4.60 -5.28 -7.57
C GLU A 110 3.08 -5.23 -7.35
N HIS A 111 2.47 -6.36 -7.01
CA HIS A 111 1.01 -6.49 -6.87
C HIS A 111 0.64 -6.99 -5.47
N ILE A 112 0.54 -6.05 -4.54
CA ILE A 112 0.02 -6.31 -3.19
C ILE A 112 -1.29 -5.55 -3.04
N SER A 113 -2.37 -6.24 -2.63
CA SER A 113 -3.64 -5.56 -2.39
C SER A 113 -3.56 -4.61 -1.19
N PRO A 114 -4.40 -3.57 -1.13
CA PRO A 114 -4.41 -2.66 0.00
C PRO A 114 -4.63 -3.34 1.34
N MET A 115 -5.47 -4.38 1.39
CA MET A 115 -5.74 -5.12 2.63
C MET A 115 -4.63 -6.09 3.00
N GLU A 116 -3.95 -6.72 2.02
CA GLU A 116 -2.73 -7.50 2.29
C GLU A 116 -1.66 -6.60 2.93
N LYS A 117 -1.44 -5.40 2.36
CA LYS A 117 -0.51 -4.42 2.89
C LYS A 117 -0.90 -3.93 4.28
N ALA A 118 -2.20 -3.73 4.53
CA ALA A 118 -2.74 -3.33 5.83
C ALA A 118 -2.49 -4.40 6.90
N ARG A 119 -2.74 -5.67 6.59
CA ARG A 119 -2.49 -6.81 7.49
C ARG A 119 -1.00 -6.99 7.76
N ALA A 120 -0.17 -6.96 6.71
CA ALA A 120 1.28 -7.11 6.82
C ALA A 120 1.90 -6.02 7.70
N TYR A 121 1.52 -4.75 7.52
CA TYR A 121 1.99 -3.66 8.37
C TYR A 121 1.53 -3.79 9.82
N ALA A 122 0.29 -4.23 10.06
CA ALA A 122 -0.20 -4.45 11.42
C ALA A 122 0.63 -5.52 12.14
N MET A 123 0.84 -6.68 11.49
CA MET A 123 1.65 -7.77 12.04
C MET A 123 3.09 -7.35 12.33
N LYS A 124 3.73 -6.64 11.39
CA LYS A 124 5.12 -6.19 11.57
C LYS A 124 5.25 -5.16 12.68
N LEU A 125 4.33 -4.20 12.80
CA LEU A 125 4.33 -3.23 13.90
C LEU A 125 4.13 -3.90 15.26
N GLU A 126 3.27 -4.92 15.34
CA GLU A 126 3.05 -5.70 16.56
C GLU A 126 4.33 -6.46 16.96
N ALA A 127 4.95 -7.17 16.02
CA ALA A 127 6.20 -7.90 16.23
C ALA A 127 7.34 -6.98 16.72
N ILE A 128 7.52 -5.82 16.07
CA ILE A 128 8.51 -4.82 16.51
C ILE A 128 8.18 -4.29 17.92
N SER A 129 6.88 -4.09 18.22
CA SER A 129 6.45 -3.65 19.57
C SER A 129 6.85 -4.65 20.64
N HIS A 130 6.61 -5.95 20.42
CA HIS A 130 6.99 -7.00 21.35
C HIS A 130 8.52 -7.08 21.56
N GLN A 131 9.32 -6.95 20.50
CA GLN A 131 10.77 -6.91 20.61
C GLN A 131 11.26 -5.69 21.41
N GLY A 132 10.59 -4.56 21.25
CA GLY A 132 10.92 -3.34 21.99
C GLY A 132 10.57 -3.42 23.48
N GLU A 133 9.42 -3.98 23.85
CA GLU A 133 9.02 -4.21 25.24
C GLU A 133 10.00 -5.14 25.95
N ARG A 134 10.51 -6.17 25.26
CA ARG A 134 11.56 -7.07 25.82
C ARG A 134 12.90 -6.36 26.05
N ARG A 135 13.18 -5.26 25.33
CA ARG A 135 14.47 -4.54 25.43
C ARG A 135 14.44 -3.35 26.41
N GLN A 136 13.26 -2.84 26.78
CA GLN A 136 13.15 -1.64 27.62
C GLN A 136 12.05 -1.75 28.67
N GLU A 137 12.45 -1.81 29.93
CA GLU A 137 11.56 -1.57 31.09
C GLU A 137 11.19 -0.08 31.30
N THR A 138 11.69 0.85 30.46
CA THR A 138 11.47 2.31 30.63
C THR A 138 11.50 3.05 29.30
N SER A 139 10.37 3.50 28.77
CA SER A 139 10.07 4.85 28.26
C SER A 139 8.88 4.94 27.29
N ASN A 140 8.15 6.07 27.38
CA ASN A 140 7.13 6.68 26.48
C ASN A 140 6.60 5.88 25.28
N GLN A 141 5.50 5.15 25.47
CA GLN A 141 4.81 4.34 24.46
C GLN A 141 4.37 5.11 23.20
N VAL A 142 4.12 6.42 23.27
CA VAL A 142 3.61 7.20 22.11
C VAL A 142 4.72 7.54 21.11
N GLY A 143 5.90 7.92 21.59
CA GLY A 143 7.04 8.22 20.71
C GLY A 143 7.51 6.99 19.95
N TRP A 144 7.54 5.87 20.62
CA TRP A 144 8.00 4.59 20.08
C TRP A 144 7.13 4.07 18.91
N LYS A 145 5.80 4.15 19.03
CA LYS A 145 4.86 3.79 17.94
C LYS A 145 5.00 4.68 16.70
N LEU A 146 5.47 5.90 16.87
CA LEU A 146 5.73 6.82 15.74
C LEU A 146 7.02 6.44 14.99
N GLU A 147 8.08 6.09 15.71
CA GLU A 147 9.36 5.67 15.14
C GLU A 147 9.24 4.33 14.43
N SER A 148 8.56 3.34 15.04
CA SER A 148 8.32 2.03 14.44
C SER A 148 7.53 2.12 13.12
N ALA A 149 6.50 2.95 13.03
CA ALA A 149 5.75 3.13 11.79
C ALA A 149 6.60 3.80 10.68
N HIS A 150 7.53 4.67 11.05
CA HIS A 150 8.47 5.27 10.10
C HIS A 150 9.49 4.25 9.60
N GLU A 151 10.04 3.43 10.49
CA GLU A 151 10.98 2.37 10.16
C GLU A 151 10.36 1.33 9.22
N VAL A 152 9.14 0.85 9.56
CA VAL A 152 8.37 -0.08 8.71
C VAL A 152 8.10 0.53 7.32
N GLY A 153 7.78 1.82 7.25
CA GLY A 153 7.49 2.51 6.00
C GLY A 153 8.71 2.66 5.11
N GLN A 154 9.88 2.99 5.67
CA GLN A 154 11.11 3.20 4.91
C GLN A 154 11.48 2.00 4.03
N GLN A 155 11.36 0.79 4.56
CA GLN A 155 11.69 -0.45 3.84
C GLN A 155 10.76 -0.70 2.63
N ALA A 156 9.52 -0.23 2.71
CA ALA A 156 8.51 -0.39 1.67
C ALA A 156 8.33 0.86 0.78
N GLY A 157 9.11 1.92 1.00
CA GLY A 157 8.97 3.20 0.30
C GLY A 157 7.74 4.02 0.72
N ASP A 158 7.10 3.68 1.85
CA ASP A 158 5.95 4.40 2.40
C ASP A 158 6.35 5.32 3.56
N SER A 159 5.63 6.42 3.73
CA SER A 159 5.79 7.23 4.94
C SER A 159 5.14 6.56 6.16
N GLY A 160 5.63 6.84 7.37
CA GLY A 160 5.01 6.33 8.60
C GLY A 160 3.52 6.75 8.75
N THR A 161 3.13 7.87 8.16
CA THR A 161 1.72 8.27 8.08
C THR A 161 0.93 7.34 7.15
N GLN A 162 1.51 6.95 6.02
CA GLN A 162 0.88 6.02 5.09
C GLN A 162 0.74 4.63 5.70
N VAL A 163 1.77 4.14 6.42
CA VAL A 163 1.72 2.88 7.18
C VAL A 163 0.53 2.88 8.15
N ARG A 164 0.36 3.93 8.96
CA ARG A 164 -0.77 4.03 9.90
C ARG A 164 -2.12 4.04 9.20
N ARG A 165 -2.22 4.65 8.02
CA ARG A 165 -3.45 4.66 7.22
C ARG A 165 -3.77 3.27 6.67
N TYR A 166 -2.77 2.51 6.23
CA TYR A 166 -2.97 1.11 5.86
C TYR A 166 -3.44 0.28 7.04
N VAL A 167 -2.74 0.35 8.18
CA VAL A 167 -3.10 -0.40 9.40
C VAL A 167 -4.53 -0.10 9.83
N ARG A 168 -4.97 1.16 9.69
CA ARG A 168 -6.33 1.56 10.04
C ARG A 168 -7.40 0.84 9.20
N LEU A 169 -7.13 0.43 7.96
CA LEU A 169 -8.07 -0.32 7.13
C LEU A 169 -8.51 -1.66 7.75
N ASN A 170 -7.69 -2.25 8.62
CA ASN A 170 -8.05 -3.48 9.32
C ASN A 170 -9.27 -3.31 10.26
N SER A 171 -9.66 -2.08 10.58
CA SER A 171 -10.88 -1.78 11.36
C SER A 171 -12.15 -1.71 10.50
N LEU A 172 -12.07 -1.93 9.20
CA LEU A 172 -13.24 -2.06 8.34
C LEU A 172 -13.90 -3.42 8.52
N VAL A 173 -15.23 -3.46 8.39
CA VAL A 173 -15.97 -4.74 8.29
C VAL A 173 -15.55 -5.51 7.03
N PRO A 174 -15.61 -6.86 7.04
CA PRO A 174 -15.03 -7.70 5.97
C PRO A 174 -15.50 -7.34 4.56
N ASP A 175 -16.75 -6.97 4.38
CA ASP A 175 -17.28 -6.66 3.05
C ASP A 175 -16.78 -5.29 2.53
N LEU A 176 -16.54 -4.32 3.40
CA LEU A 176 -15.84 -3.08 3.01
C LEU A 176 -14.38 -3.34 2.66
N GLN A 177 -13.69 -4.26 3.37
CA GLN A 177 -12.34 -4.68 3.02
C GLN A 177 -12.28 -5.27 1.60
N LYS A 178 -13.23 -6.15 1.25
CA LYS A 178 -13.36 -6.71 -0.12
C LYS A 178 -13.55 -5.61 -1.17
N LYS A 179 -14.38 -4.60 -0.87
CA LYS A 179 -14.61 -3.46 -1.77
C LYS A 179 -13.35 -2.59 -1.94
N VAL A 180 -12.47 -2.52 -0.93
CA VAL A 180 -11.15 -1.86 -1.04
C VAL A 180 -10.23 -2.66 -1.95
N ASP A 181 -10.13 -3.97 -1.77
CA ASP A 181 -9.26 -4.84 -2.57
C ASP A 181 -9.71 -4.93 -4.04
N SER A 182 -11.01 -4.90 -4.31
CA SER A 182 -11.57 -4.84 -5.67
C SER A 182 -11.41 -3.45 -6.33
N GLY A 183 -10.99 -2.41 -5.57
CA GLY A 183 -10.89 -1.04 -6.05
C GLY A 183 -12.23 -0.29 -6.18
N THR A 184 -13.35 -0.94 -5.87
CA THR A 184 -14.68 -0.32 -5.85
C THR A 184 -14.74 0.80 -4.81
N LEU A 185 -14.20 0.56 -3.61
CA LEU A 185 -14.02 1.58 -2.59
C LEU A 185 -12.57 2.09 -2.61
N LYS A 186 -12.38 3.37 -2.91
CA LYS A 186 -11.06 4.00 -2.98
C LYS A 186 -10.39 4.08 -1.60
N PHE A 187 -9.07 3.97 -1.57
CA PHE A 187 -8.25 3.97 -0.36
C PHE A 187 -8.56 5.13 0.61
N ASN A 188 -8.59 6.39 0.11
CA ASN A 188 -8.77 7.54 0.98
C ASN A 188 -10.16 7.58 1.66
N PRO A 189 -11.29 7.40 0.97
CA PRO A 189 -12.60 7.23 1.60
C PRO A 189 -12.64 6.04 2.58
N ALA A 190 -12.03 4.91 2.22
CA ALA A 190 -11.98 3.72 3.08
C ALA A 190 -11.31 4.00 4.43
N VAL A 191 -10.19 4.74 4.43
CA VAL A 191 -9.51 5.17 5.66
C VAL A 191 -10.42 6.03 6.53
N GLU A 192 -11.23 6.93 5.96
CA GLU A 192 -12.17 7.75 6.75
C GLU A 192 -13.33 6.90 7.29
N LEU A 193 -13.87 5.97 6.49
CA LEU A 193 -14.93 5.06 6.92
C LEU A 193 -14.47 4.10 8.02
N SER A 194 -13.19 3.74 8.08
CA SER A 194 -12.65 2.88 9.14
C SER A 194 -12.73 3.49 10.55
N TYR A 195 -13.05 4.77 10.68
CA TYR A 195 -13.29 5.44 11.97
C TYR A 195 -14.73 5.30 12.47
N LEU A 196 -15.66 4.85 11.64
CA LEU A 196 -17.03 4.55 12.01
C LEU A 196 -17.08 3.29 12.90
N THR A 197 -18.11 3.18 13.72
CA THR A 197 -18.38 1.94 14.47
C THR A 197 -18.77 0.81 13.50
N PRO A 198 -18.63 -0.47 13.88
CA PRO A 198 -19.03 -1.59 13.02
C PRO A 198 -20.50 -1.52 12.55
N ASP A 199 -21.41 -1.08 13.40
CA ASP A 199 -22.84 -0.94 13.08
C ASP A 199 -23.05 0.20 12.07
N GLU A 200 -22.36 1.32 12.21
CA GLU A 200 -22.41 2.43 11.25
C GLU A 200 -21.79 2.06 9.90
N GLN A 201 -20.72 1.25 9.92
CA GLN A 201 -20.11 0.71 8.70
C GLN A 201 -21.07 -0.22 7.97
N GLN A 202 -21.82 -1.05 8.69
CA GLN A 202 -22.83 -1.93 8.11
C GLN A 202 -23.99 -1.11 7.53
N SER A 203 -24.51 -0.13 8.26
CA SER A 203 -25.56 0.77 7.77
C SER A 203 -25.13 1.53 6.51
N PHE A 204 -23.86 1.98 6.46
CA PHE A 204 -23.30 2.60 5.26
C PHE A 204 -23.22 1.59 4.10
N LEU A 205 -22.81 0.36 4.36
CA LEU A 205 -22.68 -0.69 3.34
C LEU A 205 -24.05 -1.01 2.73
N ASP A 206 -25.06 -1.23 3.57
CA ASP A 206 -26.44 -1.51 3.15
C ASP A 206 -26.99 -0.38 2.27
N TYR A 207 -26.78 0.88 2.66
CA TYR A 207 -27.16 2.05 1.87
C TYR A 207 -26.41 2.10 0.53
N ALA A 208 -25.09 1.91 0.57
CA ALA A 208 -24.24 2.00 -0.61
C ALA A 208 -24.57 0.91 -1.64
N GLU A 209 -24.97 -0.28 -1.20
CA GLU A 209 -25.43 -1.37 -2.06
C GLU A 209 -26.82 -1.12 -2.62
N ALA A 210 -27.77 -0.62 -1.80
CA ALA A 210 -29.10 -0.29 -2.25
C ALA A 210 -29.13 0.83 -3.30
N GLN A 211 -28.21 1.78 -3.21
CA GLN A 211 -28.13 2.94 -4.11
C GLN A 211 -27.07 2.80 -5.22
N ASP A 212 -26.35 1.67 -5.28
CA ASP A 212 -25.20 1.43 -6.18
C ASP A 212 -24.24 2.61 -6.21
N CYS A 213 -23.82 3.08 -5.04
CA CYS A 213 -23.00 4.27 -4.92
C CYS A 213 -21.76 4.05 -4.04
N THR A 214 -20.75 4.89 -4.26
CA THR A 214 -19.53 4.94 -3.45
C THR A 214 -19.26 6.36 -2.96
N PRO A 215 -18.77 6.54 -1.72
CA PRO A 215 -18.57 7.86 -1.15
C PRO A 215 -17.37 8.55 -1.79
N SER A 216 -17.49 9.85 -2.00
CA SER A 216 -16.32 10.72 -2.19
C SER A 216 -15.55 10.89 -0.88
N LEU A 217 -14.30 11.34 -0.97
CA LEU A 217 -13.52 11.65 0.23
C LEU A 217 -14.23 12.63 1.17
N SER A 218 -14.85 13.68 0.60
CA SER A 218 -15.59 14.70 1.37
C SER A 218 -16.81 14.10 2.09
N GLN A 219 -17.55 13.20 1.44
CA GLN A 219 -18.66 12.50 2.08
C GLN A 219 -18.17 11.58 3.20
N ALA A 220 -17.12 10.79 2.97
CA ALA A 220 -16.53 9.93 3.99
C ALA A 220 -16.02 10.74 5.21
N GLN A 221 -15.43 11.91 5.01
CA GLN A 221 -15.03 12.80 6.08
C GLN A 221 -16.21 13.34 6.89
N LYS A 222 -17.33 13.68 6.22
CA LYS A 222 -18.55 14.11 6.90
C LYS A 222 -19.19 12.96 7.70
N LEU A 223 -19.21 11.75 7.16
CA LEU A 223 -19.68 10.56 7.88
C LEU A 223 -18.86 10.33 9.15
N LYS A 224 -17.53 10.38 9.04
CA LYS A 224 -16.62 10.29 10.20
C LYS A 224 -16.88 11.39 11.24
N ALA A 225 -17.11 12.63 10.81
CA ALA A 225 -17.39 13.73 11.72
C ALA A 225 -18.72 13.50 12.46
N ALA A 226 -19.78 13.10 11.76
CA ALA A 226 -21.07 12.77 12.34
C ALA A 226 -20.98 11.57 13.31
N SER A 227 -20.23 10.53 12.97
CA SER A 227 -19.97 9.39 13.84
C SER A 227 -19.25 9.83 15.14
N LYS A 228 -18.21 10.67 15.01
CA LYS A 228 -17.48 11.21 16.18
C LYS A 228 -18.36 12.04 17.12
N GLU A 229 -19.37 12.73 16.59
CA GLU A 229 -20.36 13.50 17.32
C GLU A 229 -21.48 12.61 17.91
N GLY A 230 -21.52 11.33 17.55
CA GLY A 230 -22.56 10.39 17.99
C GLY A 230 -23.94 10.64 17.38
N ASN A 231 -23.99 11.34 16.24
CA ASN A 231 -25.23 11.73 15.57
C ASN A 231 -25.41 11.12 14.17
N LEU A 232 -24.62 10.10 13.80
CA LEU A 232 -24.73 9.43 12.51
C LEU A 232 -25.94 8.47 12.49
N THR A 233 -27.13 9.03 12.26
CA THR A 233 -28.37 8.27 12.00
C THR A 233 -28.47 7.90 10.52
N LEU A 234 -29.38 6.98 10.17
CA LEU A 234 -29.65 6.63 8.76
C LEU A 234 -30.06 7.86 7.92
N ASP A 235 -30.93 8.72 8.46
CA ASP A 235 -31.35 9.96 7.77
C ASP A 235 -30.14 10.89 7.51
N LYS A 236 -29.22 10.98 8.48
CA LYS A 236 -28.02 11.81 8.35
C LYS A 236 -27.01 11.21 7.37
N LEU A 237 -26.88 9.90 7.34
CA LEU A 237 -26.09 9.18 6.35
C LEU A 237 -26.63 9.47 4.94
N GLU A 238 -27.93 9.34 4.73
CA GLU A 238 -28.59 9.61 3.46
C GLU A 238 -28.41 11.07 3.04
N GLU A 239 -28.63 12.02 3.95
CA GLU A 239 -28.39 13.45 3.69
C GLU A 239 -26.95 13.71 3.19
N ILE A 240 -25.95 13.12 3.87
CA ILE A 240 -24.54 13.28 3.50
C ILE A 240 -24.23 12.65 2.14
N MET A 241 -24.79 11.48 1.86
CA MET A 241 -24.56 10.76 0.62
C MET A 241 -25.27 11.38 -0.58
N LEU A 242 -26.47 11.94 -0.38
CA LEU A 242 -27.23 12.66 -1.41
C LEU A 242 -26.70 14.07 -1.65
N ALA A 243 -25.95 14.66 -0.70
CA ALA A 243 -25.35 15.97 -0.88
C ALA A 243 -24.48 15.96 -2.15
N GLN A 244 -24.91 16.71 -3.17
CA GLN A 244 -24.18 16.84 -4.42
C GLN A 244 -22.74 17.27 -4.11
N LYS A 245 -21.78 16.69 -4.83
CA LYS A 245 -20.41 17.22 -4.85
C LYS A 245 -20.54 18.71 -5.11
N PRO A 246 -19.94 19.61 -4.27
CA PRO A 246 -19.86 21.00 -4.66
C PRO A 246 -19.32 20.99 -6.09
N SER A 247 -20.06 21.53 -7.04
CA SER A 247 -19.58 21.67 -8.41
C SER A 247 -18.27 22.43 -8.28
N VAL A 248 -17.16 21.74 -8.50
CA VAL A 248 -15.88 22.43 -8.64
C VAL A 248 -16.10 23.30 -9.86
N ALA A 249 -16.29 24.61 -9.64
CA ALA A 249 -16.32 25.56 -10.73
C ALA A 249 -15.15 25.20 -11.65
N PRO A 250 -15.33 25.13 -12.98
CA PRO A 250 -14.26 24.78 -13.89
C PRO A 250 -13.05 25.61 -13.47
N ARG A 251 -11.99 24.95 -13.01
CA ARG A 251 -10.75 25.66 -12.70
C ARG A 251 -10.35 26.32 -13.99
N GLU A 252 -10.32 27.65 -13.98
CA GLU A 252 -9.77 28.36 -15.12
C GLU A 252 -8.41 27.73 -15.47
N PRO A 253 -8.17 27.45 -16.75
CA PRO A 253 -6.92 26.82 -17.15
C PRO A 253 -5.75 27.68 -16.67
N VAL A 254 -5.00 27.19 -15.72
CA VAL A 254 -3.81 27.89 -15.17
C VAL A 254 -2.61 27.53 -16.04
N LEU A 255 -2.11 28.50 -16.78
CA LEU A 255 -0.87 28.36 -17.53
C LEU A 255 0.32 28.53 -16.59
N ASN A 256 0.96 27.43 -16.22
CA ASN A 256 2.20 27.45 -15.42
C ASN A 256 3.42 27.62 -16.34
N ILE A 257 3.91 28.86 -16.47
CA ILE A 257 5.15 29.15 -17.18
C ILE A 257 6.30 29.10 -16.18
N ASN A 258 7.31 28.24 -16.47
CA ASN A 258 8.52 28.19 -15.64
C ASN A 258 9.27 29.53 -15.75
N VAL A 259 9.37 30.24 -14.63
CA VAL A 259 9.99 31.57 -14.56
C VAL A 259 11.42 31.57 -15.10
N SER A 260 12.20 30.52 -14.88
CA SER A 260 13.58 30.43 -15.39
C SER A 260 13.67 30.39 -16.92
N LYS A 261 12.62 29.88 -17.61
CA LYS A 261 12.58 29.86 -19.09
C LYS A 261 12.26 31.24 -19.71
N VAL A 262 11.53 32.08 -18.99
CA VAL A 262 11.13 33.39 -19.49
C VAL A 262 12.00 34.51 -18.94
N ALA A 263 12.69 34.31 -17.82
CA ALA A 263 13.53 35.33 -17.19
C ALA A 263 14.64 35.89 -18.13
N GLN A 264 15.15 35.07 -19.07
CA GLN A 264 16.13 35.47 -20.06
C GLN A 264 15.67 36.58 -21.01
N TYR A 265 14.35 36.76 -21.16
CA TYR A 265 13.76 37.80 -22.03
C TYR A 265 13.42 39.09 -21.27
N PHE A 266 13.70 39.17 -19.98
CA PHE A 266 13.41 40.29 -19.12
C PHE A 266 14.67 40.90 -18.52
N PRO A 267 14.70 42.22 -18.22
CA PRO A 267 15.80 42.87 -17.53
C PRO A 267 16.07 42.22 -16.17
N THR A 268 17.34 42.18 -15.76
CA THR A 268 17.77 41.72 -14.44
C THR A 268 17.06 42.50 -13.33
N GLY A 269 16.45 41.79 -12.36
CA GLY A 269 15.69 42.39 -11.25
C GLY A 269 14.19 42.51 -11.45
N CYS A 270 13.67 42.04 -12.59
CA CYS A 270 12.22 42.01 -12.82
C CYS A 270 11.53 41.00 -11.89
N THR A 271 10.51 41.40 -11.15
CA THR A 271 9.71 40.53 -10.31
C THR A 271 8.77 39.64 -11.14
N LYS A 272 8.34 38.50 -10.58
CA LYS A 272 7.38 37.59 -11.23
C LYS A 272 6.13 38.33 -11.72
N GLN A 273 5.55 39.19 -10.88
CA GLN A 273 4.37 39.98 -11.22
C GLN A 273 4.60 40.97 -12.38
N GLN A 274 5.79 41.54 -12.44
CA GLN A 274 6.14 42.45 -13.55
C GLN A 274 6.32 41.68 -14.87
N MET A 275 6.84 40.47 -14.83
CA MET A 275 6.95 39.59 -15.98
C MET A 275 5.54 39.17 -16.48
N GLU A 276 4.68 38.72 -15.59
CA GLU A 276 3.29 38.37 -15.91
C GLU A 276 2.54 39.53 -16.58
N ASN A 277 2.58 40.72 -15.99
CA ASN A 277 1.91 41.92 -16.55
C ASN A 277 2.47 42.32 -17.93
N ARG A 278 3.77 42.14 -18.16
CA ARG A 278 4.36 42.43 -19.49
C ARG A 278 3.98 41.38 -20.52
N ILE A 279 3.95 40.10 -20.15
CA ILE A 279 3.50 39.01 -21.04
C ILE A 279 2.06 39.24 -21.46
N LEU A 280 1.17 39.55 -20.53
CA LEU A 280 -0.23 39.87 -20.83
C LEU A 280 -0.36 41.03 -21.82
N LYS A 281 0.36 42.14 -21.61
CA LYS A 281 0.34 43.28 -22.53
C LYS A 281 0.83 42.94 -23.93
N ILE A 282 1.88 42.10 -24.04
CA ILE A 282 2.41 41.67 -25.34
C ILE A 282 1.36 40.78 -26.05
N LEU A 283 0.75 39.85 -25.35
CA LEU A 283 -0.30 39.00 -25.91
C LEU A 283 -1.51 39.81 -26.36
N GLU A 284 -1.98 40.78 -25.56
CA GLU A 284 -3.09 41.68 -25.92
C GLU A 284 -2.77 42.49 -27.19
N SER A 285 -1.56 43.03 -27.28
CA SER A 285 -1.14 43.79 -28.46
C SER A 285 -1.05 42.90 -29.72
N TYR A 286 -0.52 41.72 -29.58
CA TYR A 286 -0.36 40.74 -30.64
C TYR A 286 -1.74 40.26 -31.19
N PHE A 287 -2.65 39.88 -30.32
CA PHE A 287 -3.99 39.46 -30.75
C PHE A 287 -4.84 40.60 -31.32
N ARG A 288 -4.66 41.82 -30.84
CA ARG A 288 -5.28 42.99 -31.49
C ARG A 288 -4.78 43.20 -32.92
N GLN A 289 -3.49 43.01 -33.15
CA GLN A 289 -2.90 43.16 -34.47
C GLN A 289 -3.42 42.08 -35.43
N ILE A 290 -3.47 40.82 -34.98
CA ILE A 290 -4.05 39.72 -35.79
C ILE A 290 -5.52 39.95 -36.09
N ALA A 291 -6.32 40.41 -35.13
CA ALA A 291 -7.73 40.69 -35.38
C ALA A 291 -7.94 41.84 -36.40
N HIS A 292 -7.02 42.82 -36.39
CA HIS A 292 -7.06 43.90 -37.36
C HIS A 292 -6.64 43.45 -38.77
N GLU A 293 -5.67 42.56 -38.88
CA GLU A 293 -5.23 41.97 -40.15
C GLU A 293 -6.31 41.05 -40.73
N GLN A 294 -6.99 40.25 -39.92
CA GLN A 294 -8.10 39.38 -40.38
C GLN A 294 -9.31 40.23 -40.87
N ALA A 295 -9.67 41.30 -40.16
CA ALA A 295 -10.74 42.19 -40.59
C ALA A 295 -10.43 42.88 -41.93
N HIS A 296 -9.16 43.22 -42.20
CA HIS A 296 -8.72 43.77 -43.48
C HIS A 296 -8.67 42.75 -44.63
N GLU A 297 -8.52 41.44 -44.33
CA GLU A 297 -8.57 40.36 -45.32
C GLU A 297 -10.03 40.03 -45.69
N GLU A 298 -10.99 40.16 -44.77
CA GLU A 298 -12.42 39.95 -45.05
C GLU A 298 -13.07 41.09 -45.85
N GLU A 299 -12.48 42.30 -45.87
CA GLU A 299 -12.96 43.46 -46.67
C GLU A 299 -12.38 43.51 -48.07
N ARG A 300 -11.53 42.54 -48.49
CA ARG A 300 -10.95 42.41 -49.85
C ARG A 300 -11.61 41.31 -50.64
#